data_05a6db4a78008eb459084f06f6400ade
#
_entry.id   05a6db4a78008eb459084f06f6400ade
#
_cell.length_a   1.000
_cell.length_b   1.000
_cell.length_c   1.000
_cell.angle_alpha   90.00
_cell.angle_beta   90.00
_cell.angle_gamma   90.00
#
_symmetry.space_group_name_H-M   'P 1'
#
loop_
_entity.id
_entity.type
_entity.pdbx_description
1 polymer ?
#
loop_
_entity_poly.entity_id
_entity_poly.type
_entity_poly.pdbx_seq_one_letter_code
_entity_poly.pdbx_strand_id
1 'polypeptide(L)'
;MLLTFFMDGVKYDMMQEHMPFLASLNTRPIISEFGYSCACHATMYTGRYIDEHDTWFIWQKGENSPYKWIDKVPLLKYMNILPLKLLLGKVTNKVYTKSGKITAYSGVPCLVNLPLKYWSKFELADKVMWNNPTWKAEKTKSLFNILRENNIEHEIIALHNRTQADDAFIESQRITEERLRELDYIYYFIGYTDNMMHSHGEEKESAEYLRKVDNFIKSEYERVKKVSDKRVEIIAFSDHGHITLDTSENALININDYFKYQGKNVNNYINLIESNFARFWFRNDTERQEVEEVLHKLEHKGLGFIINKDIKDKYHLNVDESRHGEMIFYLDAPREFTNTIWGFGHSVKSGHGYLPTHPKHFGIFCSTREIKEEVEKVSLLDILPTTLNALKLNEQIKQLELRGKELWQ
;
A
#
# COMPACT_ATOMS: atom_id res chain seq x y z
N MET A 1 -11.37 -8.48 24.06
CA MET A 1 -10.09 -7.92 23.61
C MET A 1 -9.81 -8.39 22.20
N LEU A 2 -9.44 -7.50 21.30
CA LEU A 2 -9.14 -7.83 19.91
C LEU A 2 -7.64 -7.68 19.63
N LEU A 3 -7.03 -8.68 19.04
CA LEU A 3 -5.69 -8.62 18.47
C LEU A 3 -5.81 -8.55 16.96
N THR A 4 -5.26 -7.51 16.37
CA THR A 4 -5.21 -7.37 14.91
C THR A 4 -3.76 -7.50 14.44
N PHE A 5 -3.51 -8.43 13.52
CA PHE A 5 -2.22 -8.62 12.89
C PHE A 5 -2.32 -8.25 11.40
N PHE A 6 -1.75 -7.13 11.05
CA PHE A 6 -1.57 -6.75 9.66
C PHE A 6 -0.20 -7.20 9.16
N MET A 7 -0.20 -7.93 8.07
CA MET A 7 1.00 -8.46 7.42
C MET A 7 1.03 -8.00 5.98
N ASP A 8 1.87 -7.02 5.66
CA ASP A 8 1.96 -6.42 4.34
C ASP A 8 2.29 -7.47 3.26
N GLY A 9 1.51 -7.54 2.20
CA GLY A 9 1.80 -8.35 1.01
C GLY A 9 1.75 -9.88 1.17
N VAL A 10 1.13 -10.42 2.22
CA VAL A 10 1.05 -11.88 2.38
C VAL A 10 -0.01 -12.49 1.45
N LYS A 11 0.45 -13.36 0.55
CA LYS A 11 -0.39 -14.06 -0.43
C LYS A 11 -1.19 -15.21 0.22
N TYR A 12 -2.44 -15.39 -0.22
CA TYR A 12 -3.35 -16.39 0.34
C TYR A 12 -2.81 -17.82 0.28
N ASP A 13 -2.30 -18.24 -0.87
CA ASP A 13 -1.78 -19.62 -1.04
C ASP A 13 -0.56 -19.88 -0.14
N MET A 14 0.35 -18.89 -0.04
CA MET A 14 1.54 -18.97 0.82
C MET A 14 1.17 -19.06 2.30
N MET A 15 0.12 -18.35 2.73
CA MET A 15 -0.38 -18.47 4.10
C MET A 15 -0.94 -19.86 4.36
N GLN A 16 -1.75 -20.40 3.47
CA GLN A 16 -2.31 -21.75 3.61
C GLN A 16 -1.22 -22.82 3.75
N GLU A 17 -0.12 -22.68 3.02
CA GLU A 17 0.97 -23.66 2.99
C GLU A 17 1.96 -23.50 4.16
N HIS A 18 2.24 -22.24 4.55
CA HIS A 18 3.38 -21.95 5.42
C HIS A 18 3.03 -21.34 6.78
N MET A 19 1.74 -21.03 7.05
CA MET A 19 1.29 -20.44 8.30
C MET A 19 0.19 -21.32 8.96
N PRO A 20 0.57 -22.48 9.52
CA PRO A 20 -0.39 -23.50 9.98
C PRO A 20 -1.32 -23.03 11.09
N PHE A 21 -0.91 -22.10 11.95
CA PHE A 21 -1.79 -21.55 12.97
C PHE A 21 -2.89 -20.68 12.33
N LEU A 22 -2.53 -19.74 11.46
CA LEU A 22 -3.50 -18.91 10.77
C LEU A 22 -4.40 -19.73 9.84
N ALA A 23 -3.84 -20.72 9.13
CA ALA A 23 -4.60 -21.63 8.26
C ALA A 23 -5.63 -22.47 9.04
N SER A 24 -5.42 -22.68 10.35
CA SER A 24 -6.38 -23.38 11.21
C SER A 24 -7.57 -22.54 11.66
N LEU A 25 -7.54 -21.23 11.43
CA LEU A 25 -8.63 -20.30 11.75
C LEU A 25 -9.68 -20.27 10.63
N ASN A 26 -10.71 -19.43 10.80
CA ASN A 26 -11.65 -19.15 9.71
C ASN A 26 -10.95 -18.20 8.71
N THR A 27 -10.70 -18.70 7.49
CA THR A 27 -9.91 -17.99 6.48
C THR A 27 -10.69 -17.66 5.22
N ARG A 28 -10.39 -16.53 4.59
CA ARG A 28 -10.89 -16.14 3.26
C ARG A 28 -9.79 -15.38 2.51
N PRO A 29 -9.75 -15.49 1.18
CA PRO A 29 -8.93 -14.60 0.36
C PRO A 29 -9.48 -13.17 0.43
N ILE A 30 -8.58 -12.18 0.49
CA ILE A 30 -8.94 -10.77 0.44
C ILE A 30 -8.69 -10.21 -0.95
N ILE A 31 -9.63 -9.41 -1.44
CA ILE A 31 -9.51 -8.68 -2.70
C ILE A 31 -8.84 -7.33 -2.40
N SER A 32 -7.71 -7.10 -3.05
CA SER A 32 -6.95 -5.85 -2.97
C SER A 32 -7.64 -4.70 -3.70
N GLU A 33 -7.15 -3.47 -3.50
CA GLU A 33 -7.47 -2.32 -4.36
C GLU A 33 -6.66 -2.34 -5.66
N PHE A 34 -7.15 -1.61 -6.68
CA PHE A 34 -6.41 -1.43 -7.91
C PHE A 34 -5.37 -0.29 -7.75
N GLY A 35 -4.26 -0.64 -7.11
CA GLY A 35 -3.19 0.28 -6.73
C GLY A 35 -2.17 -0.40 -5.83
N TYR A 36 -1.38 0.41 -5.14
CA TYR A 36 -0.35 -0.07 -4.21
C TYR A 36 -0.86 -0.04 -2.76
N SER A 37 -0.02 -0.51 -1.83
CA SER A 37 -0.33 -0.55 -0.39
C SER A 37 -0.87 0.78 0.16
N CYS A 38 -0.50 1.94 -0.43
CA CYS A 38 -1.04 3.23 0.02
C CYS A 38 -2.55 3.37 -0.21
N ALA A 39 -3.07 2.87 -1.34
CA ALA A 39 -4.51 2.83 -1.60
C ALA A 39 -5.19 1.81 -0.68
N CYS A 40 -4.61 0.61 -0.58
CA CYS A 40 -5.12 -0.46 0.26
C CYS A 40 -5.23 -0.03 1.73
N HIS A 41 -4.19 0.61 2.28
CA HIS A 41 -4.19 1.11 3.66
C HIS A 41 -5.29 2.16 3.88
N ALA A 42 -5.45 3.09 2.93
CA ALA A 42 -6.51 4.09 3.03
C ALA A 42 -7.89 3.43 3.03
N THR A 43 -8.14 2.48 2.12
CA THR A 43 -9.40 1.74 2.05
C THR A 43 -9.68 0.94 3.33
N MET A 44 -8.71 0.12 3.80
CA MET A 44 -8.95 -0.77 4.95
C MET A 44 -9.12 -0.02 6.28
N TYR A 45 -8.50 1.17 6.42
CA TYR A 45 -8.62 1.96 7.65
C TYR A 45 -9.81 2.92 7.63
N THR A 46 -10.37 3.25 6.47
CA THR A 46 -11.50 4.19 6.37
C THR A 46 -12.81 3.53 5.97
N GLY A 47 -12.78 2.32 5.42
CA GLY A 47 -13.96 1.64 4.86
C GLY A 47 -14.56 2.41 3.67
N ARG A 48 -13.74 3.14 2.90
CA ARG A 48 -14.13 3.99 1.78
C ARG A 48 -13.37 3.61 0.51
N TYR A 49 -13.95 3.91 -0.63
CA TYR A 49 -13.32 3.72 -1.94
C TYR A 49 -12.21 4.73 -2.21
N ILE A 50 -11.35 4.45 -3.18
CA ILE A 50 -10.22 5.31 -3.58
C ILE A 50 -10.69 6.72 -3.96
N ASP A 51 -11.78 6.85 -4.70
CA ASP A 51 -12.36 8.15 -5.10
C ASP A 51 -13.03 8.93 -3.96
N GLU A 52 -13.27 8.30 -2.82
CA GLU A 52 -13.78 8.96 -1.61
C GLU A 52 -12.68 9.43 -0.68
N HIS A 53 -11.57 8.69 -0.53
CA HIS A 53 -10.45 9.07 0.34
C HIS A 53 -9.27 9.71 -0.42
N ASP A 54 -9.31 9.79 -1.75
CA ASP A 54 -8.35 10.46 -2.64
C ASP A 54 -6.88 10.02 -2.43
N THR A 55 -6.65 8.75 -2.05
CA THR A 55 -5.30 8.21 -1.85
C THR A 55 -5.11 7.00 -2.76
N TRP A 56 -4.54 7.21 -3.95
CA TRP A 56 -4.30 6.13 -4.91
C TRP A 56 -2.81 5.77 -5.03
N PHE A 57 -1.94 6.78 -5.12
CA PHE A 57 -0.49 6.64 -5.24
C PHE A 57 0.25 7.38 -4.14
N ILE A 58 1.52 7.01 -3.90
CA ILE A 58 2.37 7.72 -2.91
C ILE A 58 2.65 9.15 -3.35
N TRP A 59 2.94 9.33 -4.62
CA TRP A 59 3.19 10.64 -5.22
C TRP A 59 2.01 11.09 -6.04
N GLN A 60 1.64 12.34 -5.89
CA GLN A 60 0.62 13.02 -6.69
C GLN A 60 1.14 14.40 -7.10
N LYS A 61 0.62 14.96 -8.18
CA LYS A 61 0.94 16.34 -8.55
C LYS A 61 0.28 17.29 -7.56
N GLY A 62 1.05 18.28 -7.08
CA GLY A 62 0.55 19.23 -6.06
C GLY A 62 1.58 20.29 -5.69
N GLU A 63 1.15 21.22 -4.83
CA GLU A 63 1.93 22.41 -4.48
C GLU A 63 2.80 22.24 -3.21
N ASN A 64 2.57 21.18 -2.41
CA ASN A 64 3.26 20.95 -1.14
C ASN A 64 4.46 20.00 -1.27
N SER A 65 5.14 20.06 -2.42
CA SER A 65 6.29 19.21 -2.69
C SER A 65 7.41 19.38 -1.64
N PRO A 66 7.96 18.27 -1.12
CA PRO A 66 9.16 18.31 -0.28
C PRO A 66 10.38 18.90 -1.02
N TYR A 67 10.32 18.92 -2.34
CA TYR A 67 11.36 19.43 -3.23
C TYR A 67 11.08 20.85 -3.76
N LYS A 68 10.08 21.58 -3.24
CA LYS A 68 9.70 22.94 -3.70
C LYS A 68 10.87 23.92 -3.64
N TRP A 69 11.82 23.73 -2.73
CA TRP A 69 13.01 24.54 -2.60
C TRP A 69 13.93 24.51 -3.83
N ILE A 70 13.88 23.44 -4.66
CA ILE A 70 14.68 23.32 -5.90
C ILE A 70 14.35 24.47 -6.86
N ASP A 71 13.11 24.93 -6.91
CA ASP A 71 12.69 26.04 -7.77
C ASP A 71 13.39 27.35 -7.45
N LYS A 72 13.88 27.50 -6.20
CA LYS A 72 14.61 28.68 -5.74
C LYS A 72 16.09 28.70 -6.16
N VAL A 73 16.60 27.60 -6.75
CA VAL A 73 17.98 27.46 -7.21
C VAL A 73 18.00 27.29 -8.73
N PRO A 74 18.14 28.40 -9.51
CA PRO A 74 17.78 28.42 -10.94
C PRO A 74 18.47 27.37 -11.81
N LEU A 75 19.74 27.07 -11.58
CA LEU A 75 20.49 26.11 -12.39
C LEU A 75 20.32 24.67 -11.92
N LEU A 76 19.97 24.43 -10.66
CA LEU A 76 19.90 23.09 -10.06
C LEU A 76 18.90 22.19 -10.77
N LYS A 77 17.74 22.71 -11.13
CA LYS A 77 16.66 21.94 -11.80
C LYS A 77 17.05 21.33 -13.15
N TYR A 78 18.12 21.81 -13.77
CA TYR A 78 18.63 21.28 -15.04
C TYR A 78 19.78 20.29 -14.88
N MET A 79 20.31 20.11 -13.66
CA MET A 79 21.46 19.27 -13.36
C MET A 79 21.00 17.81 -13.11
N ASN A 80 20.63 17.10 -14.17
CA ASN A 80 20.15 15.72 -14.09
C ASN A 80 21.27 14.67 -13.88
N ILE A 81 22.13 14.90 -12.88
CA ILE A 81 23.27 14.02 -12.56
C ILE A 81 22.84 13.09 -11.42
N LEU A 82 22.97 11.78 -11.61
CA LEU A 82 22.51 10.77 -10.66
C LEU A 82 23.07 10.95 -9.22
N PRO A 83 24.37 11.12 -9.00
CA PRO A 83 24.90 11.34 -7.64
C PRO A 83 24.29 12.55 -6.94
N LEU A 84 24.03 13.61 -7.69
CA LEU A 84 23.36 14.83 -7.17
C LEU A 84 21.92 14.52 -6.77
N LYS A 85 21.15 13.83 -7.61
CA LYS A 85 19.77 13.43 -7.31
C LYS A 85 19.70 12.59 -6.03
N LEU A 86 20.58 11.61 -5.90
CA LEU A 86 20.65 10.77 -4.70
C LEU A 86 21.00 11.59 -3.44
N LEU A 87 21.95 12.52 -3.55
CA LEU A 87 22.29 13.45 -2.45
C LEU A 87 21.09 14.31 -2.06
N LEU A 88 20.43 14.94 -3.03
CA LEU A 88 19.26 15.78 -2.80
C LEU A 88 18.12 15.00 -2.16
N GLY A 89 17.87 13.78 -2.62
CA GLY A 89 16.89 12.87 -2.02
C GLY A 89 17.21 12.58 -0.55
N LYS A 90 18.46 12.19 -0.24
CA LYS A 90 18.91 11.93 1.15
C LYS A 90 18.79 13.16 2.05
N VAL A 91 19.21 14.33 1.58
CA VAL A 91 19.14 15.58 2.35
C VAL A 91 17.66 15.94 2.62
N THR A 92 16.82 15.92 1.59
CA THR A 92 15.40 16.23 1.74
C THR A 92 14.72 15.25 2.69
N ASN A 93 14.99 13.94 2.54
CA ASN A 93 14.48 12.93 3.45
C ASN A 93 14.85 13.23 4.91
N LYS A 94 16.14 13.49 5.18
CA LYS A 94 16.61 13.79 6.54
C LYS A 94 15.94 15.03 7.15
N VAL A 95 15.76 16.09 6.35
CA VAL A 95 15.10 17.34 6.80
C VAL A 95 13.62 17.09 7.08
N TYR A 96 12.94 16.40 6.19
CA TYR A 96 11.51 16.12 6.30
C TYR A 96 11.21 15.19 7.49
N THR A 97 11.97 14.11 7.65
CA THR A 97 11.82 13.18 8.78
C THR A 97 11.99 13.90 10.12
N LYS A 98 12.99 14.80 10.22
CA LYS A 98 13.20 15.61 11.43
C LYS A 98 12.10 16.63 11.68
N SER A 99 11.38 17.08 10.66
CA SER A 99 10.28 18.04 10.81
C SER A 99 8.96 17.42 11.25
N GLY A 100 8.89 16.08 11.41
CA GLY A 100 7.68 15.36 11.77
C GLY A 100 6.57 15.37 10.69
N LYS A 101 6.87 15.85 9.50
CA LYS A 101 5.88 16.00 8.41
C LYS A 101 5.60 14.70 7.66
N ILE A 102 6.47 13.68 7.80
CA ILE A 102 6.29 12.39 7.15
C ILE A 102 6.06 11.35 8.21
N THR A 103 4.91 10.78 8.19
CA THR A 103 4.43 9.87 9.23
C THR A 103 4.27 8.44 8.77
N ALA A 104 4.23 8.17 7.46
CA ALA A 104 3.71 6.89 6.98
C ALA A 104 4.74 5.97 6.30
N TYR A 105 5.85 6.46 5.85
CA TYR A 105 6.93 5.63 5.30
C TYR A 105 8.26 6.08 5.86
N SER A 106 9.24 5.20 5.77
CA SER A 106 10.62 5.43 6.25
C SER A 106 11.34 6.60 5.56
N GLY A 107 10.60 7.60 5.10
CA GLY A 107 11.12 8.81 4.52
C GLY A 107 10.47 9.21 3.19
N VAL A 108 11.03 10.25 2.58
CA VAL A 108 10.64 10.72 1.24
C VAL A 108 11.26 9.78 0.20
N PRO A 109 10.47 8.99 -0.55
CA PRO A 109 10.99 8.23 -1.66
C PRO A 109 11.66 9.16 -2.67
N CYS A 110 12.84 8.78 -3.17
CA CYS A 110 13.57 9.61 -4.11
C CYS A 110 13.02 9.45 -5.52
N LEU A 111 12.72 10.55 -6.20
CA LEU A 111 12.26 10.56 -7.60
C LEU A 111 13.44 10.45 -8.59
N VAL A 112 14.31 9.47 -8.41
CA VAL A 112 15.65 9.40 -9.06
C VAL A 112 15.57 9.43 -10.58
N ASN A 113 14.62 8.73 -11.16
CA ASN A 113 14.48 8.62 -12.61
C ASN A 113 13.69 9.77 -13.25
N LEU A 114 13.05 10.61 -12.42
CA LEU A 114 12.38 11.81 -12.89
C LEU A 114 13.40 12.95 -13.07
N PRO A 115 13.31 13.76 -14.15
CA PRO A 115 14.12 14.98 -14.27
C PRO A 115 13.90 15.94 -13.10
N LEU A 116 14.99 16.52 -12.54
CA LEU A 116 14.92 17.41 -11.38
C LEU A 116 13.96 18.59 -11.56
N LYS A 117 13.78 19.09 -12.78
CA LYS A 117 12.83 20.16 -13.12
C LYS A 117 11.36 19.84 -12.79
N TYR A 118 11.05 18.54 -12.56
CA TYR A 118 9.69 18.09 -12.22
C TYR A 118 9.53 17.71 -10.75
N TRP A 119 10.60 17.55 -9.97
CA TRP A 119 10.51 17.13 -8.57
C TRP A 119 9.64 18.06 -7.71
N SER A 120 9.72 19.36 -7.96
CA SER A 120 8.93 20.37 -7.24
C SER A 120 7.42 20.34 -7.55
N LYS A 121 7.02 19.57 -8.56
CA LYS A 121 5.61 19.44 -8.98
C LYS A 121 4.85 18.35 -8.27
N PHE A 122 5.55 17.48 -7.53
CA PHE A 122 4.97 16.33 -6.87
C PHE A 122 5.05 16.43 -5.36
N GLU A 123 3.96 16.13 -4.71
CA GLU A 123 3.81 16.03 -3.26
C GLU A 123 3.50 14.59 -2.86
N LEU A 124 3.76 14.25 -1.60
CA LEU A 124 3.36 12.97 -1.04
C LEU A 124 1.87 13.01 -0.75
N ALA A 125 1.14 11.98 -1.18
CA ALA A 125 -0.23 11.80 -0.77
C ALA A 125 -0.32 11.68 0.75
N ASP A 126 -1.34 12.30 1.33
CA ASP A 126 -1.60 12.19 2.77
C ASP A 126 -2.08 10.76 3.08
N LYS A 127 -1.44 10.10 4.04
CA LYS A 127 -1.67 8.69 4.30
C LYS A 127 -2.44 8.45 5.57
N VAL A 128 -3.38 7.52 5.48
CA VAL A 128 -4.14 7.02 6.62
C VAL A 128 -3.31 5.97 7.34
N MET A 129 -2.55 6.39 8.33
CA MET A 129 -1.72 5.49 9.13
C MET A 129 -1.91 5.76 10.62
N TRP A 130 -1.50 4.81 11.46
CA TRP A 130 -1.59 4.90 12.92
C TRP A 130 -0.89 6.14 13.50
N ASN A 131 0.17 6.58 12.87
CA ASN A 131 1.00 7.70 13.31
C ASN A 131 0.63 9.05 12.67
N ASN A 132 -0.49 9.11 11.93
CA ASN A 132 -1.04 10.35 11.39
C ASN A 132 -2.32 10.76 12.18
N PRO A 133 -2.18 11.36 13.37
CA PRO A 133 -3.34 11.76 14.18
C PRO A 133 -4.12 12.92 13.58
N THR A 134 -3.54 13.62 12.61
CA THR A 134 -4.14 14.80 11.96
C THR A 134 -4.76 14.48 10.60
N TRP A 135 -4.69 13.23 10.16
CA TRP A 135 -5.31 12.85 8.90
C TRP A 135 -6.82 13.13 8.95
N LYS A 136 -7.25 13.98 8.06
CA LYS A 136 -8.64 14.42 7.91
C LYS A 136 -8.93 14.51 6.44
N ALA A 137 -9.50 13.47 5.87
CA ALA A 137 -10.32 13.70 4.70
C ALA A 137 -11.65 14.29 5.19
N GLU A 138 -12.21 15.28 4.50
CA GLU A 138 -13.40 16.03 4.94
C GLU A 138 -14.59 15.14 5.32
N LYS A 139 -14.66 13.92 4.79
CA LYS A 139 -15.80 12.99 4.95
C LYS A 139 -15.43 11.62 5.53
N THR A 140 -14.16 11.37 5.87
CA THR A 140 -13.73 10.04 6.32
C THR A 140 -12.92 10.11 7.61
N LYS A 141 -13.14 9.14 8.49
CA LYS A 141 -12.34 8.92 9.70
C LYS A 141 -11.61 7.59 9.56
N SER A 142 -10.36 7.54 10.02
CA SER A 142 -9.65 6.27 10.08
C SER A 142 -10.00 5.49 11.34
N LEU A 143 -9.76 4.18 11.33
CA LEU A 143 -9.81 3.33 12.52
C LEU A 143 -9.12 3.99 13.72
N PHE A 144 -7.91 4.53 13.53
CA PHE A 144 -7.12 5.13 14.60
C PHE A 144 -7.71 6.43 15.15
N ASN A 145 -8.45 7.20 14.31
CA ASN A 145 -9.24 8.34 14.80
C ASN A 145 -10.40 7.85 15.67
N ILE A 146 -11.10 6.81 15.20
CA ILE A 146 -12.28 6.25 15.86
C ILE A 146 -11.89 5.66 17.23
N LEU A 147 -10.80 4.92 17.33
CA LEU A 147 -10.29 4.37 18.59
C LEU A 147 -10.07 5.47 19.62
N ARG A 148 -9.38 6.56 19.25
CA ARG A 148 -9.12 7.69 20.14
C ARG A 148 -10.39 8.43 20.57
N GLU A 149 -11.29 8.71 19.63
CA GLU A 149 -12.54 9.42 19.89
C GLU A 149 -13.51 8.64 20.79
N ASN A 150 -13.44 7.32 20.77
CA ASN A 150 -14.27 6.45 21.60
C ASN A 150 -13.55 5.93 22.85
N ASN A 151 -12.38 6.48 23.20
CA ASN A 151 -11.58 6.10 24.37
C ASN A 151 -11.36 4.58 24.47
N ILE A 152 -11.11 3.90 23.34
CA ILE A 152 -10.73 2.49 23.33
C ILE A 152 -9.30 2.37 23.83
N GLU A 153 -9.11 1.63 24.92
CA GLU A 153 -7.78 1.33 25.45
C GLU A 153 -7.02 0.45 24.46
N HIS A 154 -5.98 0.99 23.85
CA HIS A 154 -5.28 0.30 22.78
C HIS A 154 -3.77 0.53 22.78
N GLU A 155 -3.06 -0.42 22.17
CA GLU A 155 -1.64 -0.31 21.84
C GLU A 155 -1.44 -0.59 20.33
N ILE A 156 -0.46 0.11 19.75
CA ILE A 156 -0.08 -0.05 18.37
C ILE A 156 1.40 -0.42 18.31
N ILE A 157 1.69 -1.62 17.85
CA ILE A 157 3.04 -2.15 17.70
C ILE A 157 3.41 -2.02 16.23
N ALA A 158 3.95 -0.87 15.89
CA ALA A 158 4.38 -0.52 14.54
C ALA A 158 5.65 0.31 14.63
N LEU A 159 6.77 -0.26 14.24
CA LEU A 159 8.05 0.44 14.19
C LEU A 159 8.23 1.09 12.82
N HIS A 160 8.75 2.30 12.78
CA HIS A 160 8.77 3.18 11.61
C HIS A 160 9.44 2.61 10.35
N ASN A 161 10.27 1.59 10.48
CA ASN A 161 11.12 1.15 9.38
C ASN A 161 11.10 -0.36 9.21
N ARG A 162 9.96 -0.95 8.84
CA ARG A 162 9.90 -2.37 8.50
C ARG A 162 9.88 -3.25 9.75
N THR A 163 8.79 -3.18 10.50
CA THR A 163 8.58 -4.07 11.63
C THR A 163 8.70 -5.51 11.16
N GLN A 164 9.73 -6.18 11.64
CA GLN A 164 9.90 -7.61 11.51
C GLN A 164 9.14 -8.33 12.63
N ALA A 165 8.91 -9.63 12.48
CA ALA A 165 8.25 -10.42 13.52
C ALA A 165 9.04 -10.38 14.85
N ASP A 166 10.37 -10.37 14.81
CA ASP A 166 11.19 -10.27 16.01
C ASP A 166 11.04 -8.92 16.70
N ASP A 167 11.01 -7.82 15.93
CA ASP A 167 10.83 -6.48 16.48
C ASP A 167 9.47 -6.35 17.14
N ALA A 168 8.42 -6.86 16.47
CA ALA A 168 7.07 -6.89 17.01
C ALA A 168 6.98 -7.74 18.29
N PHE A 169 7.66 -8.88 18.33
CA PHE A 169 7.75 -9.72 19.52
C PHE A 169 8.46 -8.98 20.69
N ILE A 170 9.63 -8.38 20.45
CA ILE A 170 10.37 -7.62 21.47
C ILE A 170 9.53 -6.47 22.02
N GLU A 171 8.87 -5.72 21.14
CA GLU A 171 8.04 -4.58 21.55
C GLU A 171 6.80 -5.03 22.32
N SER A 172 6.17 -6.14 21.92
CA SER A 172 5.02 -6.69 22.63
C SER A 172 5.35 -7.10 24.06
N GLN A 173 6.57 -7.62 24.30
CA GLN A 173 7.01 -8.01 25.66
C GLN A 173 7.18 -6.82 26.61
N ARG A 174 7.23 -5.59 26.11
CA ARG A 174 7.25 -4.37 26.94
C ARG A 174 5.89 -4.02 27.52
N ILE A 175 4.81 -4.59 26.99
CA ILE A 175 3.47 -4.41 27.53
C ILE A 175 3.35 -5.29 28.79
N THR A 176 3.24 -4.66 29.95
CA THR A 176 3.11 -5.38 31.24
C THR A 176 1.80 -6.15 31.31
N GLU A 177 1.74 -7.14 32.22
CA GLU A 177 0.50 -7.89 32.43
C GLU A 177 -0.65 -7.01 32.91
N GLU A 178 -0.35 -6.02 33.81
CA GLU A 178 -1.36 -5.05 34.24
C GLU A 178 -1.93 -4.29 33.05
N ARG A 179 -1.06 -3.78 32.17
CA ARG A 179 -1.50 -3.05 30.97
C ARG A 179 -2.31 -3.95 30.03
N LEU A 180 -1.93 -5.21 29.86
CA LEU A 180 -2.69 -6.16 29.03
C LEU A 180 -4.13 -6.37 29.51
N ARG A 181 -4.37 -6.36 30.85
CA ARG A 181 -5.73 -6.49 31.41
C ARG A 181 -6.61 -5.28 31.08
N GLU A 182 -6.02 -4.10 30.97
CA GLU A 182 -6.74 -2.86 30.66
C GLU A 182 -7.14 -2.78 29.17
N LEU A 183 -6.29 -3.28 28.27
CA LEU A 183 -6.46 -3.12 26.84
C LEU A 183 -7.73 -3.78 26.28
N ASP A 184 -8.33 -3.11 25.32
CA ASP A 184 -9.42 -3.62 24.48
C ASP A 184 -8.93 -4.02 23.08
N TYR A 185 -7.82 -3.42 22.64
CA TYR A 185 -7.31 -3.59 21.28
C TYR A 185 -5.78 -3.52 21.23
N ILE A 186 -5.17 -4.43 20.48
CA ILE A 186 -3.75 -4.35 20.09
C ILE A 186 -3.65 -4.51 18.57
N TYR A 187 -2.96 -3.59 17.93
CA TYR A 187 -2.67 -3.62 16.51
C TYR A 187 -1.20 -3.88 16.25
N TYR A 188 -0.90 -4.93 15.52
CA TYR A 188 0.45 -5.30 15.08
C TYR A 188 0.61 -5.02 13.59
N PHE A 189 1.59 -4.21 13.22
CA PHE A 189 1.97 -3.95 11.85
C PHE A 189 3.26 -4.71 11.52
N ILE A 190 3.20 -5.70 10.64
CA ILE A 190 4.34 -6.51 10.20
C ILE A 190 4.58 -6.24 8.72
N GLY A 191 5.30 -5.13 8.43
CA GLY A 191 5.51 -4.66 7.05
C GLY A 191 6.65 -5.38 6.32
N TYR A 192 7.48 -6.15 7.02
CA TYR A 192 8.64 -6.80 6.41
C TYR A 192 8.27 -8.02 5.55
N THR A 193 7.06 -8.53 5.67
CA THR A 193 6.54 -9.63 4.82
C THR A 193 6.54 -9.23 3.34
N ASP A 194 6.12 -8.00 3.01
CA ASP A 194 6.18 -7.45 1.65
C ASP A 194 7.61 -7.43 1.09
N ASN A 195 8.60 -7.00 1.90
CA ASN A 195 10.00 -7.01 1.48
C ASN A 195 10.54 -8.42 1.21
N MET A 196 10.13 -9.41 2.00
CA MET A 196 10.49 -10.80 1.79
C MET A 196 9.91 -11.32 0.47
N MET A 197 8.63 -11.03 0.20
CA MET A 197 7.99 -11.41 -1.04
C MET A 197 8.64 -10.73 -2.25
N HIS A 198 8.93 -9.43 -2.20
CA HIS A 198 9.67 -8.74 -3.27
C HIS A 198 11.04 -9.35 -3.54
N SER A 199 11.79 -9.69 -2.49
CA SER A 199 13.18 -10.15 -2.61
C SER A 199 13.29 -11.62 -2.99
N HIS A 200 12.39 -12.48 -2.52
CA HIS A 200 12.48 -13.92 -2.62
C HIS A 200 11.26 -14.58 -3.30
N GLY A 201 10.17 -13.83 -3.55
CA GLY A 201 8.97 -14.41 -4.14
C GLY A 201 8.41 -15.56 -3.29
N GLU A 202 8.12 -16.68 -3.93
CA GLU A 202 7.60 -17.90 -3.28
C GLU A 202 8.73 -18.87 -2.88
N GLU A 203 9.98 -18.39 -2.73
CA GLU A 203 11.12 -19.23 -2.37
C GLU A 203 11.15 -19.59 -0.87
N LYS A 204 12.11 -20.44 -0.53
CA LYS A 204 12.28 -21.01 0.82
C LYS A 204 12.40 -19.92 1.90
N GLU A 205 13.10 -18.83 1.60
CA GLU A 205 13.34 -17.72 2.53
C GLU A 205 12.03 -17.04 2.94
N SER A 206 11.14 -16.80 1.99
CA SER A 206 9.79 -16.28 2.27
C SER A 206 8.96 -17.26 3.11
N ALA A 207 9.00 -18.54 2.75
CA ALA A 207 8.31 -19.59 3.49
C ALA A 207 8.78 -19.72 4.95
N GLU A 208 10.10 -19.65 5.18
CA GLU A 208 10.69 -19.68 6.53
C GLU A 208 10.30 -18.44 7.33
N TYR A 209 10.28 -17.27 6.70
CA TYR A 209 9.86 -16.04 7.37
C TYR A 209 8.36 -16.07 7.72
N LEU A 210 7.49 -16.54 6.84
CA LEU A 210 6.07 -16.69 7.13
C LEU A 210 5.80 -17.64 8.30
N ARG A 211 6.53 -18.77 8.40
CA ARG A 211 6.45 -19.65 9.59
C ARG A 211 6.87 -18.96 10.87
N LYS A 212 7.89 -18.10 10.81
CA LYS A 212 8.32 -17.28 11.96
C LYS A 212 7.22 -16.30 12.39
N VAL A 213 6.58 -15.63 11.43
CA VAL A 213 5.46 -14.72 11.69
C VAL A 213 4.28 -15.49 12.30
N ASP A 214 3.92 -16.65 11.76
CA ASP A 214 2.85 -17.50 12.27
C ASP A 214 3.09 -17.93 13.74
N ASN A 215 4.31 -18.36 14.04
CA ASN A 215 4.72 -18.71 15.39
C ASN A 215 4.65 -17.52 16.36
N PHE A 216 5.04 -16.33 15.90
CA PHE A 216 4.90 -15.10 16.69
C PHE A 216 3.42 -14.83 16.99
N ILE A 217 2.54 -14.86 16.00
CA ILE A 217 1.10 -14.60 16.16
C ILE A 217 0.49 -15.60 17.14
N LYS A 218 0.81 -16.89 16.99
CA LYS A 218 0.34 -17.94 17.90
C LYS A 218 0.79 -17.70 19.34
N SER A 219 2.08 -17.47 19.55
CA SER A 219 2.64 -17.27 20.89
C SER A 219 2.10 -16.01 21.57
N GLU A 220 1.89 -14.94 20.80
CA GLU A 220 1.31 -13.71 21.31
C GLU A 220 -0.18 -13.88 21.69
N TYR A 221 -0.94 -14.56 20.85
CA TYR A 221 -2.33 -14.92 21.16
C TYR A 221 -2.43 -15.73 22.46
N GLU A 222 -1.60 -16.77 22.60
CA GLU A 222 -1.57 -17.60 23.80
C GLU A 222 -1.14 -16.80 25.04
N ARG A 223 -0.15 -15.92 24.91
CA ARG A 223 0.29 -15.02 25.99
C ARG A 223 -0.85 -14.11 26.47
N VAL A 224 -1.49 -13.42 25.54
CA VAL A 224 -2.57 -12.50 25.86
C VAL A 224 -3.77 -13.23 26.45
N LYS A 225 -4.15 -14.39 25.89
CA LYS A 225 -5.22 -15.24 26.46
C LYS A 225 -4.98 -15.68 27.89
N LYS A 226 -3.71 -15.91 28.26
CA LYS A 226 -3.34 -16.33 29.63
C LYS A 226 -3.47 -15.20 30.65
N VAL A 227 -3.27 -13.97 30.20
CA VAL A 227 -3.20 -12.79 31.07
C VAL A 227 -4.52 -12.02 31.13
N SER A 228 -5.23 -11.93 30.01
CA SER A 228 -6.46 -11.15 29.90
C SER A 228 -7.66 -11.87 30.49
N ASP A 229 -8.45 -11.17 31.30
CA ASP A 229 -9.75 -11.64 31.80
C ASP A 229 -10.87 -11.53 30.75
N LYS A 230 -10.59 -10.89 29.61
CA LYS A 230 -11.51 -10.71 28.49
C LYS A 230 -11.40 -11.87 27.51
N ARG A 231 -12.48 -12.17 26.79
CA ARG A 231 -12.41 -13.05 25.62
C ARG A 231 -11.47 -12.41 24.60
N VAL A 232 -10.42 -13.14 24.20
CA VAL A 232 -9.44 -12.68 23.24
C VAL A 232 -9.78 -13.22 21.85
N GLU A 233 -9.81 -12.36 20.87
CA GLU A 233 -10.13 -12.66 19.48
C GLU A 233 -9.01 -12.17 18.56
N ILE A 234 -8.85 -12.84 17.42
CA ILE A 234 -7.88 -12.46 16.37
C ILE A 234 -8.63 -12.03 15.11
N ILE A 235 -8.14 -10.96 14.50
CA ILE A 235 -8.23 -10.65 13.08
C ILE A 235 -6.81 -10.56 12.55
N ALA A 236 -6.45 -11.40 11.56
CA ALA A 236 -5.19 -11.32 10.86
C ALA A 236 -5.45 -11.14 9.36
N PHE A 237 -4.79 -10.15 8.74
CA PHE A 237 -5.04 -9.86 7.32
C PHE A 237 -3.82 -9.24 6.63
N SER A 238 -3.82 -9.31 5.29
CA SER A 238 -2.93 -8.53 4.43
C SER A 238 -3.75 -7.67 3.47
N ASP A 239 -3.12 -6.68 2.90
CA ASP A 239 -3.74 -5.76 1.96
C ASP A 239 -3.75 -6.27 0.51
N HIS A 240 -2.77 -7.09 0.15
CA HIS A 240 -2.63 -7.74 -1.16
C HIS A 240 -1.80 -9.02 -1.06
N GLY A 241 -1.73 -9.74 -2.16
CA GLY A 241 -0.74 -10.79 -2.39
C GLY A 241 0.35 -10.32 -3.35
N HIS A 242 1.18 -11.24 -3.81
CA HIS A 242 2.25 -11.01 -4.76
C HIS A 242 2.13 -11.91 -5.99
N ILE A 243 2.52 -11.38 -7.15
CA ILE A 243 2.64 -12.13 -8.39
C ILE A 243 4.11 -12.28 -8.72
N THR A 244 4.57 -13.52 -8.91
CA THR A 244 5.92 -13.81 -9.36
C THR A 244 6.13 -13.17 -10.74
N LEU A 245 7.16 -12.37 -10.87
CA LEU A 245 7.49 -11.70 -12.12
C LEU A 245 8.14 -12.68 -13.09
N ASP A 246 7.80 -12.56 -14.34
CA ASP A 246 8.54 -13.21 -15.39
C ASP A 246 9.86 -12.46 -15.57
N THR A 247 10.98 -13.13 -15.34
CA THR A 247 12.32 -12.54 -15.48
C THR A 247 12.84 -12.58 -16.92
N SER A 248 12.02 -13.05 -17.87
CA SER A 248 12.36 -12.98 -19.29
C SER A 248 12.50 -11.53 -19.77
N GLU A 249 13.28 -11.30 -20.81
CA GLU A 249 13.44 -9.96 -21.40
C GLU A 249 12.11 -9.31 -21.83
N ASN A 250 11.06 -10.11 -22.01
CA ASN A 250 9.72 -9.65 -22.39
C ASN A 250 8.87 -9.14 -21.21
N ALA A 251 9.28 -9.38 -19.98
CA ALA A 251 8.54 -8.97 -18.80
C ALA A 251 8.98 -7.62 -18.22
N LEU A 252 10.23 -7.23 -18.53
CA LEU A 252 10.80 -5.95 -18.08
C LEU A 252 10.64 -4.90 -19.19
N ILE A 253 9.64 -4.04 -19.05
CA ILE A 253 9.27 -3.06 -20.07
C ILE A 253 9.95 -1.73 -19.81
N ASN A 254 10.86 -1.33 -20.69
CA ASN A 254 11.41 0.02 -20.67
C ASN A 254 10.54 0.96 -21.54
N ILE A 255 9.66 1.71 -20.93
CA ILE A 255 8.77 2.63 -21.66
C ILE A 255 9.56 3.66 -22.49
N ASN A 256 10.77 4.03 -22.07
CA ASN A 256 11.62 4.98 -22.82
C ASN A 256 11.95 4.48 -24.22
N ASP A 257 12.07 3.16 -24.44
CA ASP A 257 12.41 2.60 -25.73
C ASP A 257 11.25 2.77 -26.73
N TYR A 258 10.01 2.71 -26.25
CA TYR A 258 8.82 2.98 -27.05
C TYR A 258 8.74 4.45 -27.49
N PHE A 259 9.10 5.39 -26.58
CA PHE A 259 9.21 6.81 -26.92
C PHE A 259 10.34 7.06 -27.95
N LYS A 260 11.52 6.48 -27.72
CA LYS A 260 12.67 6.62 -28.63
C LYS A 260 12.39 6.07 -30.04
N TYR A 261 11.68 4.93 -30.12
CA TYR A 261 11.29 4.35 -31.42
C TYR A 261 10.45 5.33 -32.25
N GLN A 262 9.76 6.28 -31.63
CA GLN A 262 9.01 7.34 -32.26
C GLN A 262 9.79 8.66 -32.39
N GLY A 263 11.10 8.67 -32.13
CA GLY A 263 11.91 9.88 -32.10
C GLY A 263 11.60 10.82 -30.95
N LYS A 264 10.93 10.33 -29.89
CA LYS A 264 10.48 11.11 -28.72
C LYS A 264 11.31 10.75 -27.49
N ASN A 265 11.26 11.59 -26.48
CA ASN A 265 11.91 11.35 -25.18
C ASN A 265 10.88 11.54 -24.06
N VAL A 266 10.62 10.49 -23.30
CA VAL A 266 9.67 10.50 -22.18
C VAL A 266 9.96 11.61 -21.17
N ASN A 267 11.23 12.00 -21.00
CA ASN A 267 11.64 13.08 -20.09
C ASN A 267 11.19 14.48 -20.54
N ASN A 268 10.63 14.61 -21.75
CA ASN A 268 10.03 15.87 -22.20
C ASN A 268 8.63 16.07 -21.61
N TYR A 269 7.96 15.02 -21.19
CA TYR A 269 6.63 15.03 -20.62
C TYR A 269 6.69 15.00 -19.09
N ILE A 270 5.68 15.57 -18.43
CA ILE A 270 5.52 15.40 -16.98
C ILE A 270 4.97 13.99 -16.78
N ASN A 271 5.73 13.15 -16.10
CA ASN A 271 5.35 11.76 -15.90
C ASN A 271 5.81 11.22 -14.54
N LEU A 272 5.19 10.15 -14.09
CA LEU A 272 5.70 9.24 -13.06
C LEU A 272 5.54 7.82 -13.56
N ILE A 273 6.65 7.09 -13.62
CA ILE A 273 6.68 5.68 -14.01
C ILE A 273 6.92 4.87 -12.74
N GLU A 274 5.94 4.07 -12.37
CA GLU A 274 5.96 3.17 -11.22
C GLU A 274 6.05 1.72 -11.71
N SER A 275 6.02 0.73 -10.82
CA SER A 275 6.25 -0.68 -11.21
C SER A 275 5.32 -1.14 -12.35
N ASN A 276 4.04 -0.87 -12.24
CA ASN A 276 3.04 -1.29 -13.25
C ASN A 276 2.11 -0.17 -13.70
N PHE A 277 2.38 1.08 -13.31
CA PHE A 277 1.65 2.26 -13.77
C PHE A 277 2.59 3.30 -14.39
N ALA A 278 2.20 3.83 -15.54
CA ALA A 278 2.83 5.00 -16.16
C ALA A 278 1.81 6.13 -16.23
N ARG A 279 2.08 7.23 -15.52
CA ARG A 279 1.17 8.35 -15.34
C ARG A 279 1.71 9.59 -16.01
N PHE A 280 0.86 10.34 -16.74
CA PHE A 280 1.23 11.49 -17.52
C PHE A 280 0.32 12.69 -17.25
N TRP A 281 0.91 13.90 -17.34
CA TRP A 281 0.23 15.19 -17.30
C TRP A 281 0.71 16.04 -18.47
N PHE A 282 -0.19 16.81 -19.07
CA PHE A 282 0.05 17.50 -20.32
C PHE A 282 0.04 19.02 -20.19
N ARG A 283 0.83 19.69 -20.99
CA ARG A 283 0.86 21.14 -21.14
C ARG A 283 -0.07 21.61 -22.25
N ASN A 284 -0.37 20.71 -23.22
CA ASN A 284 -1.20 20.98 -24.38
C ASN A 284 -1.67 19.66 -25.03
N ASP A 285 -2.60 19.74 -25.97
CA ASP A 285 -3.19 18.59 -26.67
C ASP A 285 -2.18 17.84 -27.54
N THR A 286 -1.15 18.53 -28.07
CA THR A 286 -0.10 17.87 -28.86
C THR A 286 0.66 16.87 -28.01
N GLU A 287 1.05 17.23 -26.78
CA GLU A 287 1.71 16.30 -25.86
C GLU A 287 0.81 15.12 -25.49
N ARG A 288 -0.49 15.38 -25.29
CA ARG A 288 -1.47 14.33 -25.02
C ARG A 288 -1.52 13.32 -26.16
N GLN A 289 -1.69 13.78 -27.40
CA GLN A 289 -1.73 12.94 -28.60
C GLN A 289 -0.44 12.14 -28.79
N GLU A 290 0.71 12.78 -28.60
CA GLU A 290 2.01 12.12 -28.73
C GLU A 290 2.22 10.98 -27.73
N VAL A 291 1.79 11.16 -26.48
CA VAL A 291 1.87 10.12 -25.44
C VAL A 291 0.85 9.02 -25.72
N GLU A 292 -0.38 9.38 -26.09
CA GLU A 292 -1.46 8.44 -26.40
C GLU A 292 -1.06 7.50 -27.55
N GLU A 293 -0.45 8.00 -28.62
CA GLU A 293 0.08 7.18 -29.72
C GLU A 293 1.12 6.15 -29.24
N VAL A 294 1.98 6.52 -28.30
CA VAL A 294 2.96 5.58 -27.72
C VAL A 294 2.27 4.52 -26.90
N LEU A 295 1.32 4.90 -26.05
CA LEU A 295 0.62 3.99 -25.14
C LEU A 295 -0.28 3.01 -25.91
N HIS A 296 -0.96 3.45 -26.97
CA HIS A 296 -1.72 2.55 -27.85
C HIS A 296 -0.84 1.48 -28.51
N LYS A 297 0.44 1.75 -28.79
CA LYS A 297 1.34 0.70 -29.27
C LYS A 297 1.65 -0.36 -28.21
N LEU A 298 1.69 0.02 -26.94
CA LEU A 298 1.80 -0.94 -25.83
C LEU A 298 0.51 -1.78 -25.72
N GLU A 299 -0.66 -1.16 -25.87
CA GLU A 299 -1.96 -1.87 -25.89
C GLU A 299 -2.04 -2.86 -27.06
N HIS A 300 -1.70 -2.45 -28.27
CA HIS A 300 -1.70 -3.32 -29.46
C HIS A 300 -0.75 -4.52 -29.34
N LYS A 301 0.29 -4.41 -28.51
CA LYS A 301 1.17 -5.53 -28.18
C LYS A 301 0.64 -6.42 -27.05
N GLY A 302 -0.53 -6.12 -26.48
CA GLY A 302 -1.12 -6.87 -25.37
C GLY A 302 -0.31 -6.77 -24.08
N LEU A 303 0.35 -5.62 -23.86
CA LEU A 303 1.16 -5.42 -22.65
C LEU A 303 0.36 -4.86 -21.48
N GLY A 304 -0.78 -4.25 -21.74
CA GLY A 304 -1.65 -3.60 -20.77
C GLY A 304 -2.65 -2.68 -21.47
N PHE A 305 -3.17 -1.69 -20.76
CA PHE A 305 -4.20 -0.80 -21.30
C PHE A 305 -4.16 0.61 -20.69
N ILE A 306 -4.68 1.59 -21.42
CA ILE A 306 -4.94 2.93 -20.89
C ILE A 306 -6.19 2.85 -20.00
N ILE A 307 -6.08 3.34 -18.77
CA ILE A 307 -7.21 3.38 -17.82
C ILE A 307 -8.25 4.37 -18.33
N ASN A 308 -9.33 3.82 -18.86
CA ASN A 308 -10.48 4.57 -19.39
C ASN A 308 -11.58 4.76 -18.32
N LYS A 309 -12.67 5.43 -18.72
CA LYS A 309 -13.80 5.69 -17.84
C LYS A 309 -14.42 4.42 -17.27
N ASP A 310 -14.60 3.36 -18.07
CA ASP A 310 -15.24 2.11 -17.62
C ASP A 310 -14.40 1.43 -16.51
N ILE A 311 -13.07 1.46 -16.65
CA ILE A 311 -12.15 0.96 -15.63
C ILE A 311 -12.20 1.82 -14.36
N LYS A 312 -12.24 3.16 -14.52
CA LYS A 312 -12.38 4.08 -13.38
C LYS A 312 -13.68 3.83 -12.62
N ASP A 313 -14.80 3.73 -13.31
CA ASP A 313 -16.10 3.45 -12.71
C ASP A 313 -16.12 2.09 -12.01
N LYS A 314 -15.54 1.05 -12.65
CA LYS A 314 -15.51 -0.31 -12.13
C LYS A 314 -14.72 -0.43 -10.82
N TYR A 315 -13.61 0.28 -10.69
CA TYR A 315 -12.69 0.17 -9.56
C TYR A 315 -12.69 1.42 -8.65
N HIS A 316 -13.71 2.28 -8.78
CA HIS A 316 -13.84 3.50 -7.97
C HIS A 316 -12.60 4.41 -7.99
N LEU A 317 -12.12 4.70 -9.21
CA LEU A 317 -10.91 5.49 -9.47
C LEU A 317 -11.24 6.88 -10.07
N ASN A 318 -12.44 7.42 -9.80
CA ASN A 318 -12.85 8.74 -10.28
C ASN A 318 -12.26 9.87 -9.43
N VAL A 319 -10.94 9.83 -9.28
CA VAL A 319 -10.13 10.81 -8.57
C VAL A 319 -9.79 12.03 -9.44
N ASP A 320 -9.25 13.09 -8.84
CA ASP A 320 -8.79 14.28 -9.56
C ASP A 320 -7.61 13.93 -10.50
N GLU A 321 -7.87 13.93 -11.80
CA GLU A 321 -6.88 13.62 -12.83
C GLU A 321 -5.70 14.60 -12.82
N SER A 322 -5.94 15.87 -12.44
CA SER A 322 -4.88 16.87 -12.34
C SER A 322 -3.84 16.50 -11.28
N ARG A 323 -4.24 15.73 -10.26
CA ARG A 323 -3.37 15.25 -9.19
C ARG A 323 -2.81 13.86 -9.46
N HIS A 324 -3.64 12.93 -9.92
CA HIS A 324 -3.29 11.50 -10.01
C HIS A 324 -2.75 11.08 -11.38
N GLY A 325 -3.07 11.81 -12.44
CA GLY A 325 -2.65 11.56 -13.82
C GLY A 325 -3.79 11.79 -14.81
N GLU A 326 -3.56 12.61 -15.81
CA GLU A 326 -4.52 12.91 -16.88
C GLU A 326 -4.63 11.76 -17.89
N MET A 327 -3.58 10.95 -17.99
CA MET A 327 -3.56 9.69 -18.72
C MET A 327 -2.71 8.69 -17.95
N ILE A 328 -3.25 7.50 -17.73
CA ILE A 328 -2.62 6.46 -16.94
C ILE A 328 -2.63 5.17 -17.76
N PHE A 329 -1.45 4.59 -17.97
CA PHE A 329 -1.30 3.28 -18.55
C PHE A 329 -1.00 2.25 -17.45
N TYR A 330 -1.76 1.18 -17.44
CA TYR A 330 -1.54 0.02 -16.59
C TYR A 330 -0.87 -1.10 -17.37
N LEU A 331 0.17 -1.67 -16.82
CA LEU A 331 0.92 -2.79 -17.36
C LEU A 331 0.43 -4.10 -16.73
N ASP A 332 0.00 -5.05 -17.56
CA ASP A 332 -0.54 -6.33 -17.13
C ASP A 332 0.51 -7.23 -16.47
N ALA A 333 0.07 -7.98 -15.44
CA ALA A 333 0.86 -9.04 -14.84
C ALA A 333 1.32 -10.08 -15.89
N PRO A 334 2.45 -10.69 -15.71
CA PRO A 334 3.45 -10.56 -14.64
C PRO A 334 4.60 -9.58 -14.98
N ARG A 335 4.30 -8.45 -15.57
CA ARG A 335 5.28 -7.50 -16.12
C ARG A 335 5.46 -6.28 -15.21
N GLU A 336 6.64 -5.66 -15.28
CA GLU A 336 6.96 -4.39 -14.62
C GLU A 336 7.66 -3.42 -15.58
N PHE A 337 7.45 -2.12 -15.36
CA PHE A 337 8.27 -1.09 -15.97
C PHE A 337 9.67 -1.06 -15.34
N THR A 338 10.69 -0.86 -16.16
CA THR A 338 12.04 -0.54 -15.69
C THR A 338 12.23 0.97 -15.55
N ASN A 339 13.30 1.40 -14.87
CA ASN A 339 13.60 2.82 -14.65
C ASN A 339 12.46 3.57 -13.95
N THR A 340 11.85 2.93 -12.95
CA THR A 340 10.77 3.50 -12.16
C THR A 340 11.28 4.55 -11.16
N ILE A 341 10.37 5.30 -10.55
CA ILE A 341 10.70 6.23 -9.48
C ILE A 341 11.33 5.53 -8.25
N TRP A 342 11.16 4.22 -8.12
CA TRP A 342 11.71 3.42 -7.01
C TRP A 342 13.18 3.08 -7.14
N GLY A 343 13.78 3.22 -8.33
CA GLY A 343 15.20 2.98 -8.55
C GLY A 343 15.54 2.40 -9.92
N PHE A 344 16.80 1.97 -10.06
CA PHE A 344 17.33 1.38 -11.27
C PHE A 344 17.36 -0.14 -11.14
N GLY A 345 16.80 -0.82 -12.16
CA GLY A 345 17.01 -2.24 -12.38
C GLY A 345 16.64 -3.09 -11.17
N HIS A 346 15.36 -3.22 -10.90
CA HIS A 346 14.91 -4.10 -9.84
C HIS A 346 15.19 -5.56 -10.21
N SER A 347 15.91 -6.25 -9.35
CA SER A 347 15.92 -7.70 -9.29
C SER A 347 14.85 -8.20 -8.32
N VAL A 348 13.66 -7.59 -8.32
CA VAL A 348 12.55 -8.11 -7.52
C VAL A 348 12.01 -9.38 -8.17
N LYS A 349 11.72 -10.38 -7.35
CA LYS A 349 11.20 -11.66 -7.80
C LYS A 349 9.68 -11.69 -7.92
N SER A 350 9.02 -10.84 -7.16
CA SER A 350 7.57 -10.68 -7.24
C SER A 350 7.15 -9.23 -7.02
N GLY A 351 5.98 -8.89 -7.55
CA GLY A 351 5.39 -7.57 -7.48
C GLY A 351 3.90 -7.60 -7.13
N HIS A 352 3.35 -6.43 -6.87
CA HIS A 352 1.94 -6.23 -6.54
C HIS A 352 1.38 -4.96 -7.21
N GLY A 353 0.14 -4.57 -6.91
CA GLY A 353 -0.54 -3.44 -7.55
C GLY A 353 -1.22 -3.81 -8.87
N TYR A 354 -1.36 -5.11 -9.13
CA TYR A 354 -2.06 -5.61 -10.30
C TYR A 354 -3.58 -5.59 -10.12
N LEU A 355 -4.30 -6.01 -11.18
CA LEU A 355 -5.76 -6.08 -11.14
C LEU A 355 -6.25 -6.84 -9.89
N PRO A 356 -7.19 -6.30 -9.14
CA PRO A 356 -7.73 -6.94 -7.92
C PRO A 356 -8.34 -8.31 -8.16
N THR A 357 -8.79 -8.55 -9.40
CA THR A 357 -9.40 -9.84 -9.81
C THR A 357 -8.39 -10.93 -10.13
N HIS A 358 -7.08 -10.61 -10.19
CA HIS A 358 -6.07 -11.61 -10.52
C HIS A 358 -5.91 -12.61 -9.36
N PRO A 359 -6.13 -13.93 -9.57
CA PRO A 359 -6.25 -14.90 -8.48
C PRO A 359 -4.97 -15.05 -7.64
N LYS A 360 -3.80 -14.82 -8.23
CA LYS A 360 -2.52 -14.84 -7.51
C LYS A 360 -2.22 -13.55 -6.70
N HIS A 361 -3.09 -12.55 -6.81
CA HIS A 361 -2.94 -11.26 -6.13
C HIS A 361 -3.77 -11.15 -4.85
N PHE A 362 -4.51 -12.21 -4.49
CA PHE A 362 -5.29 -12.18 -3.26
C PHE A 362 -4.42 -12.16 -2.02
N GLY A 363 -4.75 -11.23 -1.11
CA GLY A 363 -4.27 -11.22 0.26
C GLY A 363 -5.01 -12.22 1.15
N ILE A 364 -4.83 -12.10 2.45
CA ILE A 364 -5.41 -13.01 3.43
C ILE A 364 -6.37 -12.29 4.38
N PHE A 365 -7.38 -13.00 4.84
CA PHE A 365 -8.18 -12.68 6.01
C PHE A 365 -8.34 -13.94 6.87
N CYS A 366 -7.99 -13.84 8.16
CA CYS A 366 -8.11 -14.94 9.11
C CYS A 366 -8.75 -14.42 10.40
N SER A 367 -9.63 -15.23 11.00
CA SER A 367 -10.34 -14.85 12.22
C SER A 367 -10.61 -16.03 13.14
N THR A 368 -10.62 -15.75 14.45
CA THR A 368 -11.11 -16.71 15.44
C THR A 368 -12.63 -16.80 15.50
N ARG A 369 -13.36 -15.78 14.95
CA ARG A 369 -14.82 -15.85 14.79
C ARG A 369 -15.18 -16.53 13.46
N GLU A 370 -16.34 -17.15 13.43
CA GLU A 370 -16.92 -17.70 12.21
C GLU A 370 -17.30 -16.56 11.24
N ILE A 371 -16.92 -16.74 10.00
CA ILE A 371 -17.27 -15.84 8.89
C ILE A 371 -18.55 -16.34 8.27
N LYS A 372 -19.45 -15.43 7.91
CA LYS A 372 -20.71 -15.76 7.19
C LYS A 372 -20.43 -16.67 6.00
N GLU A 373 -21.25 -17.70 5.83
CA GLU A 373 -21.03 -18.72 4.78
C GLU A 373 -21.06 -18.13 3.36
N GLU A 374 -21.89 -17.12 3.14
CA GLU A 374 -22.02 -16.42 1.85
C GLU A 374 -20.79 -15.57 1.48
N VAL A 375 -19.85 -15.38 2.39
CA VAL A 375 -18.62 -14.61 2.12
C VAL A 375 -17.54 -15.53 1.56
N GLU A 376 -17.43 -15.61 0.25
CA GLU A 376 -16.35 -16.34 -0.42
C GLU A 376 -15.03 -15.57 -0.41
N LYS A 377 -15.08 -14.27 -0.55
CA LYS A 377 -13.93 -13.35 -0.55
C LYS A 377 -14.25 -12.11 0.27
N VAL A 378 -13.25 -11.59 0.94
CA VAL A 378 -13.32 -10.36 1.74
C VAL A 378 -12.84 -9.18 0.92
N SER A 379 -13.50 -8.04 1.03
CA SER A 379 -13.01 -6.75 0.51
C SER A 379 -12.18 -6.03 1.59
N LEU A 380 -11.22 -5.22 1.19
CA LEU A 380 -10.53 -4.31 2.12
C LEU A 380 -11.48 -3.34 2.82
N LEU A 381 -12.59 -3.00 2.18
CA LEU A 381 -13.67 -2.21 2.76
C LEU A 381 -14.31 -2.84 4.00
N ASP A 382 -14.30 -4.19 4.09
CA ASP A 382 -14.93 -4.95 5.16
C ASP A 382 -14.10 -4.95 6.46
N ILE A 383 -12.81 -4.56 6.39
CA ILE A 383 -11.89 -4.60 7.53
C ILE A 383 -12.34 -3.63 8.65
N LEU A 384 -12.65 -2.38 8.30
CA LEU A 384 -13.08 -1.40 9.29
C LEU A 384 -14.40 -1.79 9.97
N PRO A 385 -15.51 -2.05 9.27
CA PRO A 385 -16.76 -2.42 9.94
C PRO A 385 -16.64 -3.71 10.76
N THR A 386 -15.88 -4.69 10.29
CA THR A 386 -15.61 -5.93 11.05
C THR A 386 -14.82 -5.65 12.34
N THR A 387 -13.78 -4.80 12.28
CA THR A 387 -13.02 -4.38 13.46
C THR A 387 -13.88 -3.60 14.45
N LEU A 388 -14.69 -2.66 13.97
CA LEU A 388 -15.59 -1.88 14.83
C LEU A 388 -16.66 -2.76 15.50
N ASN A 389 -17.21 -3.74 14.78
CA ASN A 389 -18.14 -4.72 15.39
C ASN A 389 -17.46 -5.52 16.49
N ALA A 390 -16.22 -6.02 16.27
CA ALA A 390 -15.46 -6.74 17.29
C ALA A 390 -15.21 -5.89 18.55
N LEU A 391 -15.04 -4.59 18.38
CA LEU A 391 -14.88 -3.61 19.46
C LEU A 391 -16.21 -3.09 20.04
N LYS A 392 -17.35 -3.61 19.58
CA LYS A 392 -18.71 -3.22 20.00
C LYS A 392 -19.06 -1.75 19.68
N LEU A 393 -18.46 -1.20 18.62
CA LEU A 393 -18.68 0.16 18.16
C LEU A 393 -19.70 0.22 17.02
N ASN A 394 -20.80 -0.53 17.10
CA ASN A 394 -21.81 -0.68 16.03
C ASN A 394 -22.49 0.65 15.65
N GLU A 395 -22.63 1.58 16.58
CA GLU A 395 -23.18 2.90 16.29
C GLU A 395 -22.25 3.71 15.35
N GLN A 396 -20.94 3.53 15.45
CA GLN A 396 -19.98 4.15 14.53
C GLN A 396 -20.11 3.60 13.12
N ILE A 397 -20.38 2.30 12.96
CA ILE A 397 -20.62 1.69 11.63
C ILE A 397 -21.77 2.37 10.92
N LYS A 398 -22.88 2.60 11.64
CA LYS A 398 -24.08 3.27 11.10
C LYS A 398 -23.83 4.75 10.77
N GLN A 399 -23.18 5.49 11.69
CA GLN A 399 -22.92 6.93 11.54
C GLN A 399 -21.96 7.25 10.40
N LEU A 400 -20.98 6.37 10.15
CA LEU A 400 -19.96 6.59 9.14
C LEU A 400 -20.39 6.17 7.74
N GLU A 401 -21.56 5.52 7.57
CA GLU A 401 -22.05 5.04 6.27
C GLU A 401 -20.97 4.27 5.48
N LEU A 402 -20.32 3.32 6.13
CA LEU A 402 -19.19 2.55 5.56
C LEU A 402 -19.64 1.78 4.30
N ARG A 403 -18.73 1.61 3.35
CA ARG A 403 -19.00 0.88 2.09
C ARG A 403 -18.88 -0.63 2.24
N GLY A 404 -18.08 -1.08 3.19
CA GLY A 404 -17.93 -2.50 3.52
C GLY A 404 -19.01 -3.00 4.47
N LYS A 405 -18.98 -4.29 4.71
CA LYS A 405 -19.90 -5.01 5.62
C LYS A 405 -19.12 -5.72 6.73
N GLU A 406 -19.79 -5.99 7.83
CA GLU A 406 -19.27 -6.88 8.85
C GLU A 406 -19.31 -8.34 8.39
N LEU A 407 -18.30 -9.11 8.76
CA LEU A 407 -18.09 -10.47 8.24
C LEU A 407 -18.63 -11.57 9.15
N TRP A 408 -19.02 -11.24 10.40
CA TRP A 408 -19.42 -12.23 11.41
C TRP A 408 -20.85 -12.75 11.21
N GLN A 409 -21.06 -14.01 11.66
CA GLN A 409 -22.39 -14.59 11.82
C GLN A 409 -23.15 -13.93 12.98
#